data_f9b6c057ea226fb722d6942bf84cc5c5
#
_entry.id   f9b6c057ea226fb722d6942bf84cc5c5
#
_cell.length_a   1.000
_cell.length_b   1.000
_cell.length_c   1.000
_cell.angle_alpha   90.00
_cell.angle_beta   90.00
_cell.angle_gamma   90.00
#
_symmetry.space_group_name_H-M   'P 1'
#
loop_
_entity.id
_entity.type
_entity.pdbx_description
1 polymer ?
#
loop_
_entity_poly.entity_id
_entity_poly.type
_entity_poly.pdbx_seq_one_letter_code
_entity_poly.pdbx_strand_id
1 'polypeptide(L)'
;DTHKLYMTDGNTVDHSADFDAGLLKGSTGTIPGAHPTEEFQKNVKSFNAKITDFTYTAETYDAIVLAALAAQKGGATDGTTVQKNLMAVSGSTKGKECDSYKACLALLKDGKEIQYKGQTSIGAFNDAHDPSSASIGVYKYDADNKPVFDHSQEGSVPKA
;
A
#
# COMPACT_ATOMS: atom_id res chain seq x y z
N ASP A 1 16.03 -26.92 11.98
CA ASP A 1 16.75 -25.88 11.23
C ASP A 1 15.75 -24.80 10.80
N THR A 2 15.60 -23.76 11.64
CA THR A 2 14.63 -22.65 11.45
C THR A 2 15.01 -21.71 10.30
N HIS A 3 16.22 -21.85 9.74
CA HIS A 3 16.69 -21.03 8.61
C HIS A 3 15.91 -21.26 7.30
N LYS A 4 15.00 -22.23 7.28
CA LYS A 4 14.17 -22.55 6.12
C LYS A 4 12.69 -22.24 6.32
N LEU A 5 12.33 -21.51 7.38
CA LEU A 5 10.94 -21.10 7.56
C LEU A 5 10.63 -19.88 6.69
N TYR A 6 9.52 -19.97 5.99
CA TYR A 6 8.95 -18.89 5.19
C TYR A 6 7.55 -18.60 5.72
N MET A 7 7.32 -17.38 6.12
CA MET A 7 6.04 -16.91 6.64
C MET A 7 5.37 -15.98 5.63
N THR A 8 4.08 -15.88 5.69
CA THR A 8 3.31 -15.05 4.76
C THR A 8 2.28 -14.23 5.52
N ASP A 9 2.09 -12.99 5.08
CA ASP A 9 1.03 -12.09 5.51
C ASP A 9 0.90 -12.03 7.04
N GLY A 10 -0.25 -12.36 7.59
CA GLY A 10 -0.56 -12.29 9.01
C GLY A 10 0.35 -13.10 9.95
N ASN A 11 1.17 -14.01 9.40
CA ASN A 11 2.19 -14.73 10.19
C ASN A 11 3.55 -14.00 10.21
N THR A 12 3.73 -12.94 9.42
CA THR A 12 4.94 -12.11 9.40
C THR A 12 4.80 -10.97 10.41
N VAL A 13 4.82 -11.31 11.69
CA VAL A 13 4.60 -10.40 12.82
C VAL A 13 5.71 -10.52 13.86
N ASP A 14 5.72 -9.63 14.85
CA ASP A 14 6.62 -9.69 16.00
C ASP A 14 6.29 -10.91 16.87
N HIS A 15 7.19 -11.88 16.92
CA HIS A 15 7.10 -13.10 17.73
C HIS A 15 8.03 -13.08 18.95
N SER A 16 8.50 -11.92 19.35
CA SER A 16 9.44 -11.79 20.48
C SER A 16 8.86 -12.26 21.82
N ALA A 17 7.53 -12.24 21.95
CA ALA A 17 6.84 -12.73 23.15
C ALA A 17 6.42 -14.21 23.06
N ASP A 18 6.47 -14.81 21.87
CA ASP A 18 5.93 -16.16 21.62
C ASP A 18 7.01 -17.24 21.69
N PHE A 19 8.27 -16.90 21.35
CA PHE A 19 9.36 -17.84 21.19
C PHE A 19 10.66 -17.38 21.86
N ASP A 20 11.51 -18.33 22.25
CA ASP A 20 12.85 -18.03 22.76
C ASP A 20 13.67 -17.23 21.74
N ALA A 21 14.44 -16.25 22.24
CA ALA A 21 15.24 -15.36 21.41
C ALA A 21 16.11 -16.12 20.42
N GLY A 22 16.12 -15.70 19.19
CA GLY A 22 16.90 -16.26 18.09
C GLY A 22 16.31 -17.52 17.43
N LEU A 23 15.16 -18.04 17.88
CA LEU A 23 14.55 -19.23 17.28
C LEU A 23 14.19 -18.99 15.81
N LEU A 24 13.70 -17.81 15.46
CA LEU A 24 13.32 -17.45 14.09
C LEU A 24 14.42 -16.72 13.32
N LYS A 25 15.58 -16.46 13.95
CA LYS A 25 16.66 -15.71 13.30
C LYS A 25 17.03 -16.28 11.93
N GLY A 26 16.98 -15.43 10.90
CA GLY A 26 17.28 -15.79 9.51
C GLY A 26 16.10 -16.40 8.75
N SER A 27 14.95 -16.65 9.39
CA SER A 27 13.71 -16.98 8.69
C SER A 27 13.23 -15.78 7.87
N THR A 28 12.48 -16.04 6.81
CA THR A 28 11.95 -15.01 5.90
C THR A 28 10.44 -14.91 6.03
N GLY A 29 9.92 -13.71 5.96
CA GLY A 29 8.48 -13.45 5.87
C GLY A 29 8.15 -12.50 4.73
N THR A 30 6.93 -12.56 4.22
CA THR A 30 6.43 -11.64 3.21
C THR A 30 5.14 -10.99 3.68
N ILE A 31 4.99 -9.70 3.41
CA ILE A 31 3.75 -8.95 3.65
C ILE A 31 3.34 -8.31 2.33
N PRO A 32 2.10 -8.52 1.85
CA PRO A 32 1.59 -7.80 0.69
C PRO A 32 1.59 -6.30 0.94
N GLY A 33 1.99 -5.53 -0.08
CA GLY A 33 2.05 -4.08 0.00
C GLY A 33 3.47 -3.53 0.00
N ALA A 34 3.56 -2.20 -0.12
CA ALA A 34 4.81 -1.47 -0.11
C ALA A 34 5.26 -1.19 1.32
N HIS A 35 6.56 -1.33 1.59
CA HIS A 35 7.10 -0.81 2.84
C HIS A 35 7.02 0.72 2.83
N PRO A 36 6.34 1.36 3.80
CA PRO A 36 6.16 2.81 3.80
C PRO A 36 7.49 3.56 3.90
N THR A 37 7.64 4.63 3.11
CA THR A 37 8.84 5.48 3.16
C THR A 37 9.02 6.12 4.54
N GLU A 38 10.26 6.47 4.89
CA GLU A 38 10.55 7.16 6.16
C GLU A 38 9.78 8.49 6.29
N GLU A 39 9.62 9.21 5.18
CA GLU A 39 8.85 10.45 5.16
C GLU A 39 7.37 10.19 5.48
N PHE A 40 6.76 9.17 4.87
CA PHE A 40 5.38 8.80 5.16
C PHE A 40 5.21 8.35 6.62
N GLN A 41 6.12 7.50 7.14
CA GLN A 41 6.11 7.09 8.54
C GLN A 41 6.20 8.29 9.49
N LYS A 42 7.08 9.27 9.20
CA LYS A 42 7.19 10.52 9.96
C LYS A 42 5.89 11.32 9.94
N ASN A 43 5.25 11.42 8.78
CA ASN A 43 3.96 12.10 8.65
C ASN A 43 2.88 11.41 9.47
N VAL A 44 2.78 10.07 9.42
CA VAL A 44 1.83 9.30 10.24
C VAL A 44 2.09 9.52 11.74
N LYS A 45 3.35 9.47 12.18
CA LYS A 45 3.73 9.74 13.58
C LYS A 45 3.42 11.16 14.03
N SER A 46 3.35 12.14 13.12
CA SER A 46 2.96 13.51 13.48
C SER A 46 1.52 13.61 13.98
N PHE A 47 0.64 12.69 13.55
CA PHE A 47 -0.74 12.59 14.02
C PHE A 47 -0.86 11.70 15.25
N ASN A 48 -0.06 10.64 15.34
CA ASN A 48 -0.03 9.77 16.52
C ASN A 48 1.38 9.19 16.73
N ALA A 49 2.13 9.79 17.66
CA ALA A 49 3.50 9.39 17.96
C ALA A 49 3.63 7.97 18.55
N LYS A 50 2.52 7.34 18.97
CA LYS A 50 2.52 5.98 19.53
C LYS A 50 2.52 4.88 18.48
N ILE A 51 2.34 5.21 17.19
CA ILE A 51 2.36 4.23 16.12
C ILE A 51 3.80 3.71 15.94
N THR A 52 3.95 2.40 16.07
CA THR A 52 5.22 1.67 15.88
C THR A 52 5.13 0.66 14.74
N ASP A 53 3.93 0.15 14.44
CA ASP A 53 3.65 -0.74 13.32
C ASP A 53 3.02 0.07 12.18
N PHE A 54 3.63 -0.02 11.00
CA PHE A 54 3.20 0.67 9.78
C PHE A 54 2.64 -0.29 8.72
N THR A 55 2.44 -1.55 9.08
CA THR A 55 1.84 -2.55 8.19
C THR A 55 0.50 -2.04 7.66
N TYR A 56 0.34 -2.08 6.34
CA TYR A 56 -0.85 -1.61 5.61
C TYR A 56 -1.23 -0.12 5.77
N THR A 57 -0.40 0.71 6.40
CA THR A 57 -0.72 2.14 6.57
C THR A 57 -0.73 2.88 5.22
N ALA A 58 0.19 2.55 4.32
CA ALA A 58 0.26 3.14 2.99
C ALA A 58 -0.95 2.74 2.14
N GLU A 59 -1.32 1.47 2.15
CA GLU A 59 -2.47 0.91 1.44
C GLU A 59 -3.79 1.53 1.93
N THR A 60 -3.95 1.64 3.24
CA THR A 60 -5.13 2.26 3.85
C THR A 60 -5.25 3.74 3.46
N TYR A 61 -4.13 4.46 3.49
CA TYR A 61 -4.10 5.86 3.06
C TYR A 61 -4.50 6.01 1.60
N ASP A 62 -3.90 5.23 0.70
CA ASP A 62 -4.19 5.29 -0.74
C ASP A 62 -5.62 4.87 -1.06
N ALA A 63 -6.16 3.87 -0.37
CA ALA A 63 -7.55 3.44 -0.54
C ALA A 63 -8.54 4.57 -0.19
N ILE A 64 -8.30 5.29 0.91
CA ILE A 64 -9.13 6.43 1.33
C ILE A 64 -9.01 7.57 0.32
N VAL A 65 -7.80 7.90 -0.15
CA VAL A 65 -7.57 8.96 -1.13
C VAL A 65 -8.24 8.64 -2.46
N LEU A 66 -8.11 7.40 -2.96
CA LEU A 66 -8.77 6.95 -4.19
C LEU A 66 -10.30 7.05 -4.09
N ALA A 67 -10.89 6.60 -2.98
CA ALA A 67 -12.32 6.70 -2.75
C ALA A 67 -12.80 8.16 -2.72
N ALA A 68 -12.05 9.05 -2.04
CA ALA A 68 -12.35 10.46 -1.98
C ALA A 68 -12.24 11.16 -3.35
N LEU A 69 -11.22 10.82 -4.15
CA LEU A 69 -11.04 11.34 -5.51
C LEU A 69 -12.15 10.83 -6.45
N ALA A 70 -12.58 9.57 -6.31
CA ALA A 70 -13.68 9.01 -7.07
C ALA A 70 -15.01 9.72 -6.75
N ALA A 71 -15.29 10.00 -5.48
CA ALA A 71 -16.45 10.79 -5.06
C ALA A 71 -16.40 12.22 -5.62
N GLN A 72 -15.25 12.88 -5.57
CA GLN A 72 -15.05 14.21 -6.14
C GLN A 72 -15.25 14.24 -7.66
N LYS A 73 -14.71 13.27 -8.38
CA LYS A 73 -14.88 13.14 -9.83
C LYS A 73 -16.35 12.93 -10.20
N GLY A 74 -17.07 12.12 -9.42
CA GLY A 74 -18.48 11.81 -9.67
C GLY A 74 -19.48 12.83 -9.11
N GLY A 75 -19.04 13.74 -8.22
CA GLY A 75 -19.88 14.79 -7.62
C GLY A 75 -20.84 14.30 -6.52
N ALA A 76 -20.69 13.06 -6.02
CA ALA A 76 -21.49 12.51 -4.93
C ALA A 76 -20.68 11.48 -4.12
N THR A 77 -21.17 11.15 -2.89
CA THR A 77 -20.46 10.29 -1.94
C THR A 77 -21.07 8.89 -1.80
N ASP A 78 -22.10 8.59 -2.57
CA ASP A 78 -22.71 7.24 -2.54
C ASP A 78 -21.81 6.19 -3.21
N GLY A 79 -21.97 4.91 -2.79
CA GLY A 79 -21.13 3.82 -3.25
C GLY A 79 -21.16 3.59 -4.77
N THR A 80 -22.28 3.86 -5.44
CA THR A 80 -22.41 3.73 -6.89
C THR A 80 -21.55 4.77 -7.61
N THR A 81 -21.55 6.01 -7.13
CA THR A 81 -20.71 7.09 -7.68
C THR A 81 -19.23 6.77 -7.50
N VAL A 82 -18.82 6.32 -6.30
CA VAL A 82 -17.42 5.91 -6.03
C VAL A 82 -17.02 4.77 -6.96
N GLN A 83 -17.81 3.70 -7.05
CA GLN A 83 -17.53 2.54 -7.90
C GLN A 83 -17.31 2.94 -9.37
N LYS A 84 -18.20 3.77 -9.93
CA LYS A 84 -18.12 4.19 -11.34
C LYS A 84 -16.87 5.00 -11.68
N ASN A 85 -16.29 5.72 -10.71
CA ASN A 85 -15.18 6.62 -10.93
C ASN A 85 -13.83 6.09 -10.43
N LEU A 86 -13.82 5.02 -9.63
CA LEU A 86 -12.61 4.51 -8.97
C LEU A 86 -11.53 4.11 -9.98
N MET A 87 -11.89 3.38 -11.03
CA MET A 87 -10.97 2.99 -12.09
C MET A 87 -10.34 4.21 -12.78
N ALA A 88 -11.16 5.20 -13.14
CA ALA A 88 -10.69 6.39 -13.83
C ALA A 88 -9.66 7.16 -13.01
N VAL A 89 -9.92 7.39 -11.70
CA VAL A 89 -8.97 8.12 -10.84
C VAL A 89 -7.70 7.33 -10.52
N SER A 90 -7.74 5.99 -10.60
CA SER A 90 -6.54 5.16 -10.49
C SER A 90 -5.61 5.27 -11.70
N GLY A 91 -6.11 5.79 -12.83
CA GLY A 91 -5.32 5.99 -14.04
C GLY A 91 -5.67 5.08 -15.22
N SER A 92 -6.77 4.32 -15.18
CA SER A 92 -7.21 3.48 -16.31
C SER A 92 -7.47 4.29 -17.58
N THR A 93 -7.81 5.58 -17.45
CA THR A 93 -8.03 6.54 -18.55
C THR A 93 -6.76 7.26 -19.02
N LYS A 94 -5.58 6.91 -18.48
CA LYS A 94 -4.29 7.54 -18.80
C LYS A 94 -4.29 9.06 -18.50
N GLY A 95 -4.84 9.45 -17.37
CA GLY A 95 -4.87 10.83 -16.91
C GLY A 95 -3.51 11.40 -16.50
N LYS A 96 -3.49 12.68 -16.12
CA LYS A 96 -2.27 13.33 -15.60
C LYS A 96 -1.90 12.78 -14.23
N GLU A 97 -0.64 12.40 -14.04
CA GLU A 97 -0.14 11.90 -12.76
C GLU A 97 -0.21 12.96 -11.66
N CYS A 98 -0.59 12.53 -10.46
CA CYS A 98 -0.59 13.31 -9.23
C CYS A 98 -0.42 12.37 -8.02
N ASP A 99 0.24 12.84 -6.96
CA ASP A 99 0.75 12.04 -5.84
C ASP A 99 0.06 12.34 -4.49
N SER A 100 -0.84 13.29 -4.46
CA SER A 100 -1.57 13.68 -3.25
C SER A 100 -3.01 14.05 -3.57
N TYR A 101 -3.90 13.88 -2.56
CA TYR A 101 -5.30 14.30 -2.70
C TYR A 101 -5.41 15.75 -3.19
N LYS A 102 -4.61 16.67 -2.62
CA LYS A 102 -4.64 18.10 -2.98
C LYS A 102 -4.26 18.34 -4.44
N ALA A 103 -3.17 17.71 -4.91
CA ALA A 103 -2.72 17.86 -6.29
C ALA A 103 -3.72 17.27 -7.29
N CYS A 104 -4.23 16.06 -6.99
CA CYS A 104 -5.23 15.39 -7.82
C CYS A 104 -6.56 16.16 -7.86
N LEU A 105 -7.02 16.68 -6.72
CA LEU A 105 -8.24 17.49 -6.64
C LEU A 105 -8.13 18.76 -7.51
N ALA A 106 -6.98 19.42 -7.54
CA ALA A 106 -6.77 20.60 -8.39
C ALA A 106 -6.96 20.24 -9.87
N LEU A 107 -6.38 19.12 -10.31
CA LEU A 107 -6.53 18.64 -11.69
C LEU A 107 -7.99 18.29 -12.03
N LEU A 108 -8.70 17.62 -11.11
CA LEU A 108 -10.13 17.30 -11.30
C LEU A 108 -11.00 18.57 -11.41
N LYS A 109 -10.72 19.60 -10.60
CA LYS A 109 -11.41 20.89 -10.69
C LYS A 109 -11.17 21.62 -12.01
N ASP A 110 -10.00 21.40 -12.62
CA ASP A 110 -9.68 21.89 -13.97
C ASP A 110 -10.27 21.02 -15.08
N GLY A 111 -11.11 20.04 -14.77
CA GLY A 111 -11.74 19.13 -15.72
C GLY A 111 -10.79 18.12 -16.36
N LYS A 112 -9.63 17.85 -15.76
CA LYS A 112 -8.63 16.91 -16.29
C LYS A 112 -8.85 15.51 -15.75
N GLU A 113 -8.56 14.50 -16.59
CA GLU A 113 -8.38 13.13 -16.15
C GLU A 113 -7.10 13.01 -15.32
N ILE A 114 -7.13 12.17 -14.30
CA ILE A 114 -5.99 11.98 -13.39
C ILE A 114 -5.51 10.53 -13.37
N GLN A 115 -4.27 10.35 -12.95
CA GLN A 115 -3.72 9.08 -12.48
C GLN A 115 -3.13 9.31 -11.09
N TYR A 116 -3.77 8.80 -10.07
CA TYR A 116 -3.24 8.87 -8.71
C TYR A 116 -2.06 7.91 -8.55
N LYS A 117 -0.93 8.45 -8.12
CA LYS A 117 0.30 7.73 -7.76
C LYS A 117 0.55 7.98 -6.28
N GLY A 118 0.02 7.09 -5.45
CA GLY A 118 0.09 7.23 -4.00
C GLY A 118 1.35 6.65 -3.36
N GLN A 119 1.22 6.29 -2.10
CA GLN A 119 2.33 5.79 -1.28
C GLN A 119 2.71 4.36 -1.62
N THR A 120 1.76 3.56 -2.12
CA THR A 120 1.96 2.13 -2.44
C THR A 120 2.49 1.91 -3.85
N SER A 121 2.46 2.92 -4.72
CA SER A 121 2.82 2.80 -6.14
C SER A 121 2.06 1.70 -6.90
N ILE A 122 0.86 1.33 -6.45
CA ILE A 122 0.01 0.38 -7.16
C ILE A 122 -0.32 0.92 -8.56
N GLY A 123 -0.36 0.00 -9.54
CA GLY A 123 -0.74 0.36 -10.91
C GLY A 123 -2.22 0.70 -11.05
N ALA A 124 -2.57 1.34 -12.15
CA ALA A 124 -3.96 1.61 -12.50
C ALA A 124 -4.80 0.33 -12.46
N PHE A 125 -6.05 0.44 -12.05
CA PHE A 125 -6.95 -0.72 -12.01
C PHE A 125 -7.28 -1.18 -13.43
N ASN A 126 -7.29 -2.49 -13.63
CA ASN A 126 -7.66 -3.14 -14.88
C ASN A 126 -9.17 -3.40 -14.97
N ASP A 127 -9.63 -4.02 -16.07
CA ASP A 127 -11.07 -4.30 -16.29
C ASP A 127 -11.67 -5.30 -15.28
N ALA A 128 -10.82 -6.09 -14.60
CA ALA A 128 -11.25 -6.96 -13.50
C ALA A 128 -11.31 -6.22 -12.16
N HIS A 129 -11.02 -4.92 -12.14
CA HIS A 129 -10.93 -4.04 -10.97
C HIS A 129 -9.75 -4.35 -10.03
N ASP A 130 -8.74 -5.08 -10.54
CA ASP A 130 -7.50 -5.36 -9.83
C ASP A 130 -6.44 -4.30 -10.13
N PRO A 131 -5.53 -3.99 -9.18
CA PRO A 131 -4.34 -3.22 -9.48
C PRO A 131 -3.49 -3.90 -10.56
N SER A 132 -3.03 -3.16 -11.57
CA SER A 132 -2.19 -3.72 -12.64
C SER A 132 -0.76 -4.02 -12.20
N SER A 133 -0.33 -3.50 -11.08
CA SER A 133 0.93 -3.83 -10.39
C SER A 133 0.79 -3.65 -8.90
N ALA A 134 1.60 -4.37 -8.13
CA ALA A 134 1.67 -4.27 -6.69
C ALA A 134 3.07 -4.65 -6.19
N SER A 135 3.38 -4.29 -4.96
CA SER A 135 4.62 -4.66 -4.27
C SER A 135 4.35 -5.70 -3.18
N ILE A 136 5.37 -6.50 -2.88
CA ILE A 136 5.41 -7.39 -1.72
C ILE A 136 6.66 -7.04 -0.93
N GLY A 137 6.49 -6.71 0.35
CA GLY A 137 7.61 -6.53 1.27
C GLY A 137 8.19 -7.89 1.69
N VAL A 138 9.51 -8.01 1.65
CA VAL A 138 10.26 -9.17 2.14
C VAL A 138 10.96 -8.77 3.43
N TYR A 139 10.84 -9.60 4.45
CA TYR A 139 11.35 -9.36 5.79
C TYR A 139 12.23 -10.52 6.25
N LYS A 140 13.23 -10.22 7.08
CA LYS A 140 14.05 -11.22 7.75
C LYS A 140 13.89 -11.10 9.26
N TYR A 141 13.77 -12.23 9.93
CA TYR A 141 13.69 -12.24 11.38
C TYR A 141 15.08 -12.02 12.01
N ASP A 142 15.13 -11.08 12.94
CA ASP A 142 16.32 -10.77 13.73
C ASP A 142 16.52 -11.73 14.93
N ALA A 143 17.49 -11.40 15.80
CA ALA A 143 17.79 -12.18 17.00
C ALA A 143 16.68 -12.11 18.08
N ASP A 144 15.81 -11.11 17.99
CA ASP A 144 14.68 -10.93 18.92
C ASP A 144 13.37 -11.51 18.36
N ASN A 145 13.43 -12.28 17.25
CA ASN A 145 12.28 -12.83 16.53
C ASN A 145 11.33 -11.73 15.97
N LYS A 146 11.88 -10.58 15.58
CA LYS A 146 11.13 -9.48 14.96
C LYS A 146 11.38 -9.44 13.46
N PRO A 147 10.34 -9.22 12.64
CA PRO A 147 10.51 -9.06 11.20
C PRO A 147 11.12 -7.69 10.89
N VAL A 148 12.29 -7.71 10.28
CA VAL A 148 13.00 -6.51 9.80
C VAL A 148 12.88 -6.45 8.29
N PHE A 149 12.44 -5.31 7.77
CA PHE A 149 12.32 -5.10 6.33
C PHE A 149 13.68 -5.30 5.62
N ASP A 150 13.70 -6.11 4.57
CA ASP A 150 14.87 -6.41 3.76
C ASP A 150 14.79 -5.71 2.40
N HIS A 151 13.76 -6.00 1.62
CA HIS A 151 13.53 -5.36 0.32
C HIS A 151 12.06 -5.49 -0.11
N SER A 152 11.69 -4.75 -1.16
CA SER A 152 10.41 -4.94 -1.85
C SER A 152 10.62 -5.66 -3.17
N GLN A 153 9.67 -6.54 -3.52
CA GLN A 153 9.56 -7.16 -4.82
C GLN A 153 8.30 -6.62 -5.52
N GLU A 154 8.49 -5.98 -6.67
CA GLU A 154 7.36 -5.54 -7.50
C GLU A 154 6.93 -6.63 -8.47
N GLY A 155 5.64 -6.72 -8.70
CA GLY A 155 5.02 -7.57 -9.69
C GLY A 155 3.96 -6.85 -10.48
N SER A 156 3.73 -7.27 -11.71
CA SER A 156 2.65 -6.78 -12.55
C SER A 156 1.75 -7.93 -12.98
N VAL A 157 0.45 -7.67 -13.05
CA VAL A 157 -0.51 -8.62 -13.61
C VAL A 157 -0.27 -8.68 -15.12
N PRO A 158 -0.05 -9.86 -15.71
CA PRO A 158 0.04 -9.99 -17.16
C PRO A 158 -1.21 -9.39 -17.83
N LYS A 159 -1.01 -8.68 -18.92
CA LYS A 159 -2.15 -8.26 -19.74
C LYS A 159 -2.80 -9.52 -20.31
N ALA A 160 -4.08 -9.69 -20.00
CA ALA A 160 -4.88 -10.74 -20.63
C ALA A 160 -5.00 -10.52 -22.14
#